data_4679aec5cfcff69f685e4d59f0edd209
#
_entry.id   4679aec5cfcff69f685e4d59f0edd209
#
_cell.length_a   1.000
_cell.length_b   1.000
_cell.length_c   1.000
_cell.angle_alpha   90.00
_cell.angle_beta   90.00
_cell.angle_gamma   90.00
#
_symmetry.space_group_name_H-M   'P 1'
#
loop_
_entity.id
_entity.type
_entity.pdbx_description
1 polymer ?
#
loop_
_entity_poly.entity_id
_entity_poly.type
_entity_poly.pdbx_seq_one_letter_code
_entity_poly.pdbx_strand_id
1 'polypeptide(L)'
;MWQHSFDSLPPQIXGSCMSTSVNDAKXRLIEKVRELAYLYSPDDQFTLASGRVSPHFFDMKPVMMDPESAHLLGVLIHSKIDSLDSIDAVGGLELGAIPLTGIVIAKAPKGSNIRGFMVRKEAKGRGGRKTGNPPGIEGASLSKGDRVILLEDVTTTGGSALKASERLTEIGCQVVACITILDRQEGGLDAFNQAGIPLIPLLLRSDITGE
;
A
#
# COMPACT_ATOMS: atom_id res chain seq x y z
N MET A 1 -0.85 42.47 15.29
CA MET A 1 -1.46 42.92 14.02
C MET A 1 -0.53 42.48 12.88
N TRP A 2 -0.77 41.26 12.31
CA TRP A 2 0.01 40.73 11.19
C TRP A 2 -0.93 40.66 9.98
N GLN A 3 -0.85 41.67 9.13
CA GLN A 3 -1.49 41.66 7.83
C GLN A 3 -0.38 41.45 6.78
N HIS A 4 -0.22 40.22 6.32
CA HIS A 4 0.58 39.96 5.11
C HIS A 4 -0.37 39.72 3.95
N SER A 5 -0.26 40.56 2.96
CA SER A 5 -1.00 40.45 1.71
C SER A 5 -0.51 39.24 0.92
N PHE A 6 -1.43 38.34 0.58
CA PHE A 6 -1.19 37.17 -0.28
C PHE A 6 -1.36 37.54 -1.77
N ASP A 7 -0.78 38.66 -2.20
CA ASP A 7 -0.83 39.06 -3.63
C ASP A 7 0.53 38.91 -4.25
N SER A 8 0.81 37.72 -4.77
CA SER A 8 1.68 37.40 -5.92
C SER A 8 2.07 35.90 -5.92
N LEU A 9 1.14 35.07 -6.31
CA LEU A 9 1.50 33.74 -6.77
C LEU A 9 2.00 33.87 -8.22
N PRO A 10 3.15 33.27 -8.55
CA PRO A 10 3.62 33.30 -9.93
C PRO A 10 2.63 32.54 -10.83
N PRO A 11 2.57 32.86 -12.14
CA PRO A 11 1.65 32.20 -13.06
C PRO A 11 1.90 30.68 -13.04
N GLN A 12 0.83 29.95 -12.91
CA GLN A 12 0.89 28.49 -12.95
C GLN A 12 1.47 28.05 -14.30
N ILE A 13 2.61 27.37 -14.23
CA ILE A 13 3.18 26.76 -15.41
C ILE A 13 2.28 25.58 -15.76
N UNK A 14 1.49 25.55 -16.54
CA UNK A 14 0.85 24.70 -16.96
C UNK A 14 1.50 23.82 -17.53
N GLY A 15 2.17 23.16 -17.02
CA GLY A 15 2.78 21.95 -17.46
C GLY A 15 1.71 21.04 -18.01
N SER A 16 1.84 20.63 -19.24
CA SER A 16 0.95 19.62 -19.78
C SER A 16 1.07 18.37 -18.92
N CYS A 17 0.05 18.06 -18.16
CA CYS A 17 -0.03 16.79 -17.44
C CYS A 17 -0.25 15.73 -18.52
N MET A 18 0.85 15.20 -19.06
CA MET A 18 0.78 13.98 -19.87
C MET A 18 0.28 12.90 -18.93
N SER A 19 -0.94 12.39 -19.19
CA SER A 19 -1.47 11.28 -18.45
C SER A 19 -0.58 10.06 -18.73
N THR A 20 0.29 9.74 -17.77
CA THR A 20 1.11 8.52 -17.84
C THR A 20 0.17 7.33 -17.92
N SER A 21 0.28 6.54 -18.98
CA SER A 21 -0.54 5.34 -19.08
C SER A 21 -0.19 4.38 -17.94
N VAL A 22 -1.14 3.52 -17.57
CA VAL A 22 -0.93 2.51 -16.52
C VAL A 22 0.28 1.62 -16.86
N ASN A 23 0.45 1.29 -18.14
CA ASN A 23 1.58 0.47 -18.58
C ASN A 23 2.92 1.21 -18.45
N ASP A 24 2.97 2.49 -18.83
CA ASP A 24 4.17 3.31 -18.68
C ASP A 24 4.52 3.48 -17.20
N ALA A 25 3.50 3.67 -16.36
CA ALA A 25 3.69 3.78 -14.90
C ALA A 25 4.27 2.48 -14.32
N LYS A 26 3.82 1.33 -14.80
CA LYS A 26 4.37 0.04 -14.38
C LYS A 26 5.85 -0.12 -14.80
N UNK A 27 6.09 0.21 -15.91
CA UNK A 27 7.28 0.11 -16.35
C UNK A 27 8.17 0.90 -15.69
N ARG A 28 7.93 2.13 -15.43
CA ARG A 28 8.76 3.06 -14.70
C ARG A 28 8.95 2.64 -13.22
N LEU A 29 7.91 2.13 -12.61
CA LEU A 29 8.00 1.64 -11.23
C LEU A 29 8.98 0.45 -11.12
N ILE A 30 9.05 -0.43 -12.11
CA ILE A 30 10.04 -1.54 -12.15
C ILE A 30 11.47 -0.97 -12.08
N GLU A 31 11.76 0.06 -12.87
CA GLU A 31 13.09 0.71 -12.85
C GLU A 31 13.39 1.28 -11.46
N LYS A 32 12.43 1.99 -10.88
CA LYS A 32 12.57 2.57 -9.55
C LYS A 32 12.79 1.51 -8.46
N VAL A 33 12.09 0.38 -8.53
CA VAL A 33 12.28 -0.72 -7.58
C VAL A 33 13.70 -1.30 -7.72
N ARG A 34 14.18 -1.49 -8.95
CA ARG A 34 15.57 -1.96 -9.19
C ARG A 34 16.60 -1.01 -8.61
N GLU A 35 16.36 0.30 -8.76
CA GLU A 35 17.27 1.34 -8.30
C GLU A 35 17.27 1.51 -6.78
N LEU A 36 16.09 1.53 -6.15
CA LEU A 36 15.92 1.99 -4.77
C LEU A 36 15.70 0.88 -3.74
N ALA A 37 15.22 -0.28 -4.18
CA ALA A 37 14.65 -1.27 -3.26
C ALA A 37 15.21 -2.68 -3.40
N TYR A 38 15.87 -2.99 -4.50
CA TYR A 38 16.29 -4.35 -4.82
C TYR A 38 17.78 -4.54 -4.58
N LEU A 39 18.13 -5.57 -3.83
CA LEU A 39 19.51 -6.00 -3.63
C LEU A 39 19.65 -7.47 -4.05
N TYR A 40 20.75 -7.77 -4.71
CA TYR A 40 21.11 -9.13 -5.12
C TYR A 40 22.51 -9.47 -4.59
N SER A 41 22.60 -10.57 -3.87
CA SER A 41 23.88 -11.06 -3.37
C SER A 41 23.89 -12.59 -3.43
N PRO A 42 24.52 -13.17 -4.47
CA PRO A 42 24.56 -14.64 -4.61
C PRO A 42 25.40 -15.31 -3.52
N ASP A 43 26.43 -14.62 -3.01
CA ASP A 43 27.39 -15.16 -2.05
C ASP A 43 26.95 -14.93 -0.60
N ASP A 44 26.41 -13.73 -0.28
CA ASP A 44 25.96 -13.36 1.06
C ASP A 44 24.43 -13.27 1.06
N GLN A 45 23.79 -14.41 1.23
CA GLN A 45 22.32 -14.50 1.15
C GLN A 45 21.64 -13.80 2.33
N PHE A 46 20.50 -13.18 2.03
CA PHE A 46 19.70 -12.44 3.02
C PHE A 46 18.78 -13.39 3.76
N THR A 47 18.73 -13.26 5.10
CA THR A 47 17.73 -13.95 5.91
C THR A 47 16.43 -13.13 5.89
N LEU A 48 15.38 -13.70 5.39
CA LEU A 48 14.07 -13.05 5.26
C LEU A 48 13.29 -13.14 6.58
N ALA A 49 12.24 -12.33 6.71
CA ALA A 49 11.35 -12.35 7.88
C ALA A 49 10.73 -13.74 8.13
N SER A 50 10.58 -14.54 7.09
CA SER A 50 10.10 -15.94 7.18
C SER A 50 11.14 -16.91 7.75
N GLY A 51 12.39 -16.47 7.94
CA GLY A 51 13.53 -17.31 8.32
C GLY A 51 14.21 -17.99 7.13
N ARG A 52 13.65 -17.91 5.94
CA ARG A 52 14.27 -18.46 4.73
C ARG A 52 15.43 -17.57 4.26
N VAL A 53 16.36 -18.17 3.55
CA VAL A 53 17.53 -17.49 3.00
C VAL A 53 17.30 -17.29 1.49
N SER A 54 17.68 -16.11 0.99
CA SER A 54 17.46 -15.75 -0.43
C SER A 54 18.62 -14.86 -0.91
N PRO A 55 19.08 -15.01 -2.16
CA PRO A 55 20.01 -14.05 -2.73
C PRO A 55 19.34 -12.72 -3.09
N HIS A 56 18.01 -12.63 -3.00
CA HIS A 56 17.22 -11.45 -3.34
C HIS A 56 16.62 -10.82 -2.10
N PHE A 57 16.78 -9.51 -1.95
CA PHE A 57 16.18 -8.74 -0.87
C PHE A 57 15.42 -7.54 -1.45
N PHE A 58 14.26 -7.26 -0.89
CA PHE A 58 13.42 -6.14 -1.32
C PHE A 58 12.99 -5.32 -0.09
N ASP A 59 13.26 -4.01 -0.14
CA ASP A 59 12.76 -3.07 0.86
C ASP A 59 12.03 -1.93 0.12
N MET A 60 10.70 -1.94 0.16
CA MET A 60 9.89 -0.95 -0.56
C MET A 60 9.81 0.41 0.13
N LYS A 61 10.34 0.55 1.34
CA LYS A 61 10.28 1.84 2.04
C LYS A 61 10.94 2.99 1.27
N PRO A 62 12.16 2.81 0.69
CA PRO A 62 12.72 3.87 -0.16
C PRO A 62 11.85 4.21 -1.38
N VAL A 63 11.19 3.22 -1.99
CA VAL A 63 10.29 3.43 -3.13
C VAL A 63 9.08 4.27 -2.70
N MET A 64 8.48 3.94 -1.55
CA MET A 64 7.32 4.70 -1.04
C MET A 64 7.69 6.13 -0.62
N MET A 65 8.98 6.39 -0.32
CA MET A 65 9.46 7.70 0.13
C MET A 65 10.11 8.53 -1.00
N ASP A 66 10.18 7.99 -2.22
CA ASP A 66 10.64 8.71 -3.41
C ASP A 66 9.43 9.39 -4.09
N PRO A 67 9.47 10.69 -4.36
CA PRO A 67 8.28 11.40 -4.86
C PRO A 67 7.77 10.89 -6.21
N GLU A 68 8.64 10.50 -7.13
CA GLU A 68 8.22 9.94 -8.41
C GLU A 68 7.54 8.58 -8.21
N SER A 69 8.17 7.70 -7.45
CA SER A 69 7.65 6.36 -7.18
C SER A 69 6.33 6.42 -6.41
N ALA A 70 6.21 7.32 -5.43
CA ALA A 70 4.97 7.52 -4.68
C ALA A 70 3.83 7.92 -5.62
N HIS A 71 4.11 8.83 -6.57
CA HIS A 71 3.13 9.22 -7.58
C HIS A 71 2.69 8.01 -8.43
N LEU A 72 3.67 7.21 -8.91
CA LEU A 72 3.39 6.01 -9.72
C LEU A 72 2.57 4.98 -8.94
N LEU A 73 2.93 4.74 -7.66
CA LEU A 73 2.18 3.83 -6.77
C LEU A 73 0.72 4.28 -6.64
N GLY A 74 0.50 5.58 -6.42
CA GLY A 74 -0.84 6.13 -6.33
C GLY A 74 -1.66 5.89 -7.61
N VAL A 75 -1.06 6.14 -8.78
CA VAL A 75 -1.72 5.91 -10.09
C VAL A 75 -2.09 4.42 -10.25
N LEU A 76 -1.12 3.54 -10.00
CA LEU A 76 -1.31 2.10 -10.21
C LEU A 76 -2.34 1.51 -9.23
N ILE A 77 -2.29 1.92 -7.95
CA ILE A 77 -3.25 1.42 -6.95
C ILE A 77 -4.66 1.90 -7.28
N HIS A 78 -4.82 3.19 -7.63
CA HIS A 78 -6.14 3.71 -8.01
C HIS A 78 -6.69 3.00 -9.25
N SER A 79 -5.83 2.66 -10.23
CA SER A 79 -6.28 1.89 -11.40
C SER A 79 -6.86 0.51 -11.01
N LYS A 80 -6.33 -0.09 -9.92
CA LYS A 80 -6.88 -1.35 -9.39
C LYS A 80 -8.18 -1.12 -8.61
N ILE A 81 -8.21 -0.08 -7.78
CA ILE A 81 -9.40 0.30 -7.01
C ILE A 81 -10.57 0.57 -7.96
N ASP A 82 -10.32 1.29 -9.06
CA ASP A 82 -11.35 1.66 -10.05
C ASP A 82 -11.98 0.44 -10.75
N SER A 83 -11.29 -0.72 -10.75
CA SER A 83 -11.82 -1.96 -11.31
C SER A 83 -12.63 -2.78 -10.30
N LEU A 84 -12.70 -2.33 -9.05
CA LEU A 84 -13.47 -2.98 -7.98
C LEU A 84 -14.75 -2.17 -7.73
N ASP A 85 -15.77 -2.83 -7.22
CA ASP A 85 -16.97 -2.13 -6.74
C ASP A 85 -16.62 -1.17 -5.59
N SER A 86 -17.54 -0.31 -5.24
CA SER A 86 -17.34 0.74 -4.24
C SER A 86 -16.47 0.30 -3.04
N ILE A 87 -15.43 1.08 -2.75
CA ILE A 87 -14.50 0.84 -1.64
C ILE A 87 -14.65 1.99 -0.64
N ASP A 88 -14.82 1.67 0.63
CA ASP A 88 -15.03 2.64 1.71
C ASP A 88 -13.72 3.05 2.37
N ALA A 89 -12.75 2.11 2.46
CA ALA A 89 -11.48 2.43 3.13
C ALA A 89 -10.32 1.56 2.63
N VAL A 90 -9.12 2.08 2.80
CA VAL A 90 -7.88 1.37 2.46
C VAL A 90 -6.91 1.46 3.65
N GLY A 91 -6.09 0.43 3.84
CA GLY A 91 -5.10 0.43 4.90
C GLY A 91 -4.49 -0.95 5.08
N GLY A 92 -3.64 -1.11 6.09
CA GLY A 92 -3.00 -2.41 6.33
C GLY A 92 -2.16 -2.43 7.58
N LEU A 93 -1.37 -3.48 7.75
CA LEU A 93 -0.57 -3.70 8.96
C LEU A 93 0.66 -2.77 8.99
N GLU A 94 0.92 -2.16 10.16
CA GLU A 94 2.16 -1.40 10.36
C GLU A 94 3.37 -2.32 10.18
N LEU A 95 4.51 -1.86 9.69
CA LEU A 95 4.83 -0.47 9.31
C LEU A 95 4.64 -0.22 7.81
N GLY A 96 4.79 -1.25 6.95
CA GLY A 96 4.87 -1.13 5.50
C GLY A 96 3.63 -0.50 4.85
N ALA A 97 2.44 -0.84 5.35
CA ALA A 97 1.20 -0.32 4.78
C ALA A 97 0.95 1.17 5.08
N ILE A 98 1.61 1.74 6.12
CA ILE A 98 1.29 3.12 6.56
C ILE A 98 1.64 4.16 5.49
N PRO A 99 2.90 4.21 4.97
CA PRO A 99 3.21 5.19 3.92
C PRO A 99 2.34 4.97 2.67
N LEU A 100 2.10 3.70 2.32
CA LEU A 100 1.29 3.34 1.16
C LEU A 100 -0.15 3.84 1.30
N THR A 101 -0.73 3.73 2.49
CA THR A 101 -2.07 4.28 2.80
C THR A 101 -2.09 5.79 2.57
N GLY A 102 -1.07 6.50 3.07
CA GLY A 102 -0.94 7.94 2.86
C GLY A 102 -0.89 8.32 1.38
N ILE A 103 -0.11 7.57 0.59
CA ILE A 103 0.00 7.77 -0.86
C ILE A 103 -1.37 7.62 -1.53
N VAL A 104 -2.10 6.55 -1.21
CA VAL A 104 -3.41 6.26 -1.82
C VAL A 104 -4.42 7.36 -1.47
N ILE A 105 -4.46 7.78 -0.20
CA ILE A 105 -5.37 8.85 0.24
C ILE A 105 -5.02 10.19 -0.41
N ALA A 106 -3.74 10.54 -0.46
CA ALA A 106 -3.28 11.80 -1.09
C ALA A 106 -3.57 11.84 -2.59
N LYS A 107 -3.59 10.69 -3.26
CA LYS A 107 -3.82 10.57 -4.71
C LYS A 107 -5.30 10.34 -5.05
N ALA A 108 -6.17 10.17 -4.05
CA ALA A 108 -7.59 9.90 -4.30
C ALA A 108 -8.23 11.01 -5.15
N PRO A 109 -9.09 10.65 -6.11
CA PRO A 109 -9.76 11.66 -6.93
C PRO A 109 -10.55 12.67 -6.09
N LYS A 110 -10.64 13.91 -6.58
CA LYS A 110 -11.41 14.96 -5.90
C LYS A 110 -12.85 14.48 -5.70
N GLY A 111 -13.33 14.58 -4.47
CA GLY A 111 -14.68 14.11 -4.11
C GLY A 111 -14.74 12.66 -3.69
N SER A 112 -13.63 11.95 -3.68
CA SER A 112 -13.56 10.58 -3.17
C SER A 112 -13.88 10.55 -1.67
N ASN A 113 -14.61 9.53 -1.24
CA ASN A 113 -14.92 9.27 0.16
C ASN A 113 -14.06 8.14 0.76
N ILE A 114 -13.05 7.67 0.03
CA ILE A 114 -12.14 6.62 0.52
C ILE A 114 -11.40 7.13 1.77
N ARG A 115 -11.50 6.36 2.86
CA ARG A 115 -10.87 6.67 4.14
C ARG A 115 -9.60 5.83 4.32
N GLY A 116 -8.63 6.34 5.10
CA GLY A 116 -7.40 5.61 5.41
C GLY A 116 -7.41 5.07 6.83
N PHE A 117 -7.05 3.80 7.02
CA PHE A 117 -6.88 3.20 8.34
C PHE A 117 -5.50 2.51 8.43
N MET A 118 -5.12 2.14 9.65
CA MET A 118 -3.93 1.33 9.87
C MET A 118 -4.22 0.29 10.97
N VAL A 119 -3.63 -0.89 10.80
CA VAL A 119 -3.72 -1.98 11.76
C VAL A 119 -2.36 -2.09 12.45
N ARG A 120 -2.36 -2.06 13.78
CA ARG A 120 -1.13 -2.17 14.56
C ARG A 120 -0.81 -3.64 14.80
N LYS A 121 0.47 -3.96 14.88
CA LYS A 121 0.92 -5.30 15.28
C LYS A 121 0.44 -5.62 16.70
N GLU A 122 0.57 -4.62 17.60
CA GLU A 122 0.11 -4.72 18.98
C GLU A 122 -0.85 -3.57 19.29
N ALA A 123 -1.93 -3.89 19.96
CA ALA A 123 -2.89 -2.88 20.39
C ALA A 123 -2.28 -2.02 21.51
N LYS A 124 -2.38 -0.69 21.40
CA LYS A 124 -2.04 0.20 22.50
C LYS A 124 -3.06 0.04 23.64
N GLY A 125 -2.59 -0.21 24.83
CA GLY A 125 -3.44 -0.36 26.00
C GLY A 125 -4.06 0.93 26.52
N ARG A 126 -3.56 2.10 26.11
CA ARG A 126 -4.01 3.41 26.63
C ARG A 126 -4.08 4.45 25.50
N GLY A 127 -4.95 5.42 25.67
CA GLY A 127 -5.13 6.57 24.77
C GLY A 127 -6.59 6.79 24.41
N GLY A 128 -6.98 8.06 24.29
CA GLY A 128 -8.32 8.44 23.84
C GLY A 128 -8.43 8.29 22.32
N ARG A 129 -9.59 7.84 21.86
CA ARG A 129 -9.90 7.70 20.43
C ARG A 129 -11.21 8.39 20.09
N LYS A 130 -11.18 9.28 19.11
CA LYS A 130 -12.39 9.92 18.61
C LYS A 130 -13.15 9.06 17.60
N THR A 131 -12.47 8.08 16.98
CA THR A 131 -13.04 7.29 15.88
C THR A 131 -13.95 6.17 16.33
N GLY A 132 -13.85 5.74 17.60
CA GLY A 132 -14.60 4.58 18.08
C GLY A 132 -14.02 3.23 17.65
N ASN A 133 -12.95 3.23 16.90
CA ASN A 133 -12.30 1.98 16.47
C ASN A 133 -11.82 1.16 17.70
N PRO A 134 -11.86 -0.18 17.63
CA PRO A 134 -11.31 -1.01 18.69
C PRO A 134 -9.78 -0.88 18.79
N PRO A 135 -9.19 -1.30 19.92
CA PRO A 135 -7.74 -1.30 20.06
C PRO A 135 -7.04 -1.99 18.90
N GLY A 136 -5.99 -1.37 18.39
CA GLY A 136 -5.19 -1.91 17.28
C GLY A 136 -5.63 -1.45 15.90
N ILE A 137 -6.70 -0.66 15.80
CA ILE A 137 -7.10 -0.01 14.53
C ILE A 137 -7.10 1.50 14.75
N GLU A 138 -6.35 2.21 13.91
CA GLU A 138 -6.18 3.67 13.99
C GLU A 138 -6.48 4.33 12.64
N GLY A 139 -6.56 5.65 12.62
CA GLY A 139 -6.89 6.41 11.41
C GLY A 139 -8.38 6.74 11.37
N ALA A 140 -8.98 6.59 10.20
CA ALA A 140 -10.40 6.88 10.03
C ALA A 140 -11.28 5.84 10.74
N SER A 141 -12.48 6.26 11.12
CA SER A 141 -13.50 5.37 11.71
C SER A 141 -13.92 4.30 10.70
N LEU A 142 -13.96 3.05 11.14
CA LEU A 142 -14.50 1.94 10.36
C LEU A 142 -15.84 1.49 10.96
N SER A 143 -16.73 1.05 10.10
CA SER A 143 -18.08 0.60 10.46
C SER A 143 -18.34 -0.82 9.93
N LYS A 144 -19.23 -1.51 10.61
CA LYS A 144 -19.71 -2.81 10.13
C LYS A 144 -20.31 -2.63 8.72
N GLY A 145 -19.87 -3.48 7.80
CA GLY A 145 -20.28 -3.44 6.40
C GLY A 145 -19.34 -2.64 5.50
N ASP A 146 -18.40 -1.87 6.06
CA ASP A 146 -17.40 -1.16 5.23
C ASP A 146 -16.64 -2.15 4.33
N ARG A 147 -16.54 -1.82 3.07
CA ARG A 147 -15.77 -2.56 2.06
C ARG A 147 -14.36 -2.01 2.03
N VAL A 148 -13.40 -2.82 2.44
CA VAL A 148 -12.02 -2.35 2.65
C VAL A 148 -11.02 -3.10 1.78
N ILE A 149 -9.97 -2.39 1.37
CA ILE A 149 -8.81 -2.98 0.70
C ILE A 149 -7.64 -2.98 1.67
N LEU A 150 -6.98 -4.15 1.78
CA LEU A 150 -5.70 -4.24 2.45
C LEU A 150 -4.59 -3.75 1.51
N LEU A 151 -3.66 -2.99 2.06
CA LEU A 151 -2.45 -2.56 1.36
C LEU A 151 -1.25 -3.25 2.01
N GLU A 152 -0.31 -3.70 1.18
CA GLU A 152 0.91 -4.36 1.63
C GLU A 152 2.09 -3.86 0.79
N ASP A 153 3.24 -3.67 1.40
CA ASP A 153 4.44 -3.29 0.65
C ASP A 153 5.06 -4.50 -0.07
N VAL A 154 5.26 -5.60 0.64
CA VAL A 154 5.83 -6.83 0.06
C VAL A 154 5.07 -8.04 0.61
N THR A 155 4.52 -8.84 -0.28
CA THR A 155 3.92 -10.12 0.09
C THR A 155 4.95 -11.25 -0.12
N THR A 156 5.29 -11.94 0.97
CA THR A 156 6.06 -13.19 0.93
C THR A 156 5.10 -14.36 1.04
N THR A 157 4.75 -14.70 2.28
CA THR A 157 3.80 -15.79 2.58
C THR A 157 2.37 -15.28 2.83
N GLY A 158 2.19 -13.95 2.92
CA GLY A 158 0.87 -13.34 3.14
C GLY A 158 0.42 -13.25 4.61
N GLY A 159 1.17 -13.84 5.55
CA GLY A 159 0.73 -13.95 6.95
C GLY A 159 0.42 -12.62 7.63
N SER A 160 1.20 -11.59 7.37
CA SER A 160 1.00 -10.25 7.96
C SER A 160 -0.33 -9.64 7.57
N ALA A 161 -0.60 -9.60 6.26
CA ALA A 161 -1.84 -9.01 5.74
C ALA A 161 -3.06 -9.87 6.12
N LEU A 162 -2.92 -11.20 6.15
CA LEU A 162 -4.02 -12.08 6.56
C LEU A 162 -4.41 -11.87 8.03
N LYS A 163 -3.43 -11.65 8.94
CA LYS A 163 -3.72 -11.27 10.33
C LYS A 163 -4.48 -9.94 10.41
N ALA A 164 -4.13 -8.98 9.56
CA ALA A 164 -4.87 -7.71 9.50
C ALA A 164 -6.30 -7.96 9.00
N SER A 165 -6.49 -8.83 8.01
CA SER A 165 -7.82 -9.17 7.48
C SER A 165 -8.73 -9.78 8.55
N GLU A 166 -8.19 -10.65 9.39
CA GLU A 166 -8.94 -11.27 10.51
C GLU A 166 -9.50 -10.20 11.44
N ARG A 167 -8.66 -9.23 11.85
CA ARG A 167 -9.09 -8.13 12.74
C ARG A 167 -10.17 -7.26 12.11
N LEU A 168 -10.07 -7.01 10.80
CA LEU A 168 -11.07 -6.21 10.08
C LEU A 168 -12.39 -6.97 9.97
N THR A 169 -12.32 -8.26 9.73
CA THR A 169 -13.50 -9.12 9.67
C THR A 169 -14.20 -9.21 11.05
N GLU A 170 -13.42 -9.28 12.13
CA GLU A 170 -13.96 -9.31 13.50
C GLU A 170 -14.81 -8.08 13.83
N ILE A 171 -14.48 -6.91 13.26
CA ILE A 171 -15.29 -5.70 13.47
C ILE A 171 -16.39 -5.52 12.41
N GLY A 172 -16.55 -6.52 11.55
CA GLY A 172 -17.63 -6.58 10.58
C GLY A 172 -17.34 -5.91 9.24
N CYS A 173 -16.08 -5.56 8.95
CA CYS A 173 -15.70 -5.06 7.62
C CYS A 173 -15.62 -6.22 6.63
N GLN A 174 -15.86 -5.92 5.36
CA GLN A 174 -15.67 -6.85 4.25
C GLN A 174 -14.33 -6.55 3.59
N VAL A 175 -13.35 -7.46 3.73
CA VAL A 175 -12.06 -7.32 3.04
C VAL A 175 -12.26 -7.77 1.60
N VAL A 176 -12.22 -6.81 0.68
CA VAL A 176 -12.52 -7.03 -0.76
C VAL A 176 -11.33 -7.61 -1.50
N ALA A 177 -10.13 -7.15 -1.17
CA ALA A 177 -8.88 -7.57 -1.82
C ALA A 177 -7.68 -7.11 -0.98
N CYS A 178 -6.53 -7.67 -1.27
CA CYS A 178 -5.24 -7.13 -0.84
C CYS A 178 -4.48 -6.64 -2.08
N ILE A 179 -4.06 -5.38 -2.09
CA ILE A 179 -3.19 -4.84 -3.15
C ILE A 179 -1.78 -4.74 -2.56
N THR A 180 -0.82 -5.38 -3.20
CA THR A 180 0.59 -5.38 -2.77
C THR A 180 1.46 -4.73 -3.83
N ILE A 181 2.49 -3.97 -3.40
CA ILE A 181 3.45 -3.42 -4.37
C ILE A 181 4.19 -4.57 -5.05
N LEU A 182 4.70 -5.52 -4.26
CA LEU A 182 5.49 -6.63 -4.81
C LEU A 182 5.04 -7.96 -4.22
N ASP A 183 4.68 -8.91 -5.10
CA ASP A 183 4.54 -10.31 -4.70
C ASP A 183 5.88 -11.02 -4.99
N ARG A 184 6.48 -11.57 -3.94
CA ARG A 184 7.74 -12.34 -4.07
C ARG A 184 7.54 -13.72 -4.68
N GLN A 185 6.28 -14.13 -4.91
CA GLN A 185 5.94 -15.45 -5.48
C GLN A 185 6.43 -16.60 -4.57
N GLU A 186 6.26 -16.42 -3.24
CA GLU A 186 6.73 -17.35 -2.21
C GLU A 186 5.59 -17.95 -1.39
N GLY A 187 4.43 -18.15 -2.02
CA GLY A 187 3.27 -18.79 -1.42
C GLY A 187 2.17 -17.84 -0.95
N GLY A 188 2.40 -16.52 -1.05
CA GLY A 188 1.39 -15.53 -0.65
C GLY A 188 0.08 -15.68 -1.42
N LEU A 189 0.17 -15.85 -2.75
CA LEU A 189 -1.03 -16.01 -3.59
C LEU A 189 -1.89 -17.20 -3.13
N ASP A 190 -1.24 -18.34 -2.82
CA ASP A 190 -1.96 -19.54 -2.37
C ASP A 190 -2.64 -19.30 -1.01
N ALA A 191 -1.94 -18.63 -0.09
CA ALA A 191 -2.50 -18.31 1.24
C ALA A 191 -3.72 -17.39 1.12
N PHE A 192 -3.66 -16.38 0.25
CA PHE A 192 -4.77 -15.46 0.00
C PHE A 192 -5.95 -16.18 -0.68
N ASN A 193 -5.68 -17.07 -1.64
CA ASN A 193 -6.72 -17.90 -2.29
C ASN A 193 -7.43 -18.77 -1.27
N GLN A 194 -6.70 -19.41 -0.36
CA GLN A 194 -7.27 -20.23 0.72
C GLN A 194 -8.14 -19.40 1.67
N ALA A 195 -7.76 -18.15 1.89
CA ALA A 195 -8.53 -17.21 2.72
C ALA A 195 -9.75 -16.62 1.98
N GLY A 196 -9.87 -16.85 0.67
CA GLY A 196 -10.95 -16.31 -0.14
C GLY A 196 -10.82 -14.81 -0.41
N ILE A 197 -9.61 -14.26 -0.32
CA ILE A 197 -9.33 -12.84 -0.54
C ILE A 197 -8.45 -12.70 -1.79
N PRO A 198 -8.87 -11.98 -2.83
CA PRO A 198 -8.01 -11.75 -4.00
C PRO A 198 -6.71 -11.01 -3.61
N LEU A 199 -5.55 -11.53 -4.05
CA LEU A 199 -4.28 -10.81 -3.98
C LEU A 199 -4.03 -10.15 -5.34
N ILE A 200 -3.82 -8.84 -5.35
CA ILE A 200 -3.61 -8.05 -6.57
C ILE A 200 -2.22 -7.40 -6.50
N PRO A 201 -1.19 -8.04 -7.04
CA PRO A 201 0.14 -7.44 -7.06
C PRO A 201 0.24 -6.36 -8.15
N LEU A 202 0.95 -5.27 -7.86
CA LEU A 202 1.37 -4.32 -8.89
C LEU A 202 2.54 -4.89 -9.69
N LEU A 203 3.47 -5.54 -8.97
CA LEU A 203 4.68 -6.14 -9.53
C LEU A 203 4.86 -7.54 -8.96
N LEU A 204 5.46 -8.42 -9.77
CA LEU A 204 5.93 -9.74 -9.36
C LEU A 204 7.45 -9.70 -9.19
N ARG A 205 8.01 -10.59 -8.36
CA ARG A 205 9.47 -10.74 -8.27
C ARG A 205 10.08 -10.92 -9.66
N SER A 206 9.46 -11.74 -10.50
CA SER A 206 9.92 -12.00 -11.87
C SER A 206 9.98 -10.74 -12.75
N ASP A 207 9.14 -9.72 -12.50
CA ASP A 207 9.23 -8.42 -13.21
C ASP A 207 10.57 -7.71 -12.91
N ILE A 208 11.11 -7.93 -11.70
CA ILE A 208 12.33 -7.27 -11.24
C ILE A 208 13.57 -8.08 -11.60
N THR A 209 13.57 -9.39 -11.28
CA THR A 209 14.74 -10.27 -11.42
C THR A 209 14.89 -10.83 -12.83
N GLY A 210 13.80 -10.95 -13.57
CA GLY A 210 13.80 -11.62 -14.88
C GLY A 210 13.71 -13.15 -14.79
N GLU A 211 13.47 -13.69 -13.56
CA GLU A 211 13.42 -15.14 -13.27
C GLU A 211 12.05 -15.53 -12.71
#